data_1d970012d187e2d46360cdc02b8616c5
#
_entry.id   1d970012d187e2d46360cdc02b8616c5
#
_cell.length_a   1.000
_cell.length_b   1.000
_cell.length_c   1.000
_cell.angle_alpha   90.00
_cell.angle_beta   90.00
_cell.angle_gamma   90.00
#
_symmetry.space_group_name_H-M   'P 1'
#
loop_
_entity.id
_entity.type
_entity.pdbx_description
1 polymer ?
#
loop_
_entity_poly.entity_id
_entity_poly.type
_entity_poly.pdbx_seq_one_letter_code
_entity_poly.pdbx_strand_id
1 'polypeptide(L)'
;MNKKIFLLLFVCCAALGISSCGDSHEKRARLSKAEKARLDSIDRASFKVGVMPTLDCLPVLVAKDFHLFDTLGVDVHLRHFNAQMDCDTALTNKRVEGSVTDLVRAARLQSKGTKLTFPIATFAYWQIISNKRSRISELKQLSDKMIAITRYSATDYLATLAIDSVHPKYDVYRVQINDVNIRLKMLLNNEMDAVLLSEPQ
;
A
#
# COMPACT_ATOMS: atom_id res chain seq x y z
N MET A 1 -19.86 -49.86 -39.75
CA MET A 1 -19.96 -48.74 -38.80
C MET A 1 -20.03 -47.46 -39.65
N ASN A 2 -21.20 -46.80 -39.66
CA ASN A 2 -21.57 -45.82 -40.68
C ASN A 2 -20.79 -44.49 -40.55
N LYS A 3 -20.04 -44.11 -41.59
CA LYS A 3 -19.33 -42.82 -41.72
C LYS A 3 -20.20 -41.59 -41.37
N LYS A 4 -21.52 -41.69 -41.57
CA LYS A 4 -22.49 -40.62 -41.26
C LYS A 4 -22.70 -40.42 -39.75
N ILE A 5 -22.60 -41.49 -38.94
CA ILE A 5 -22.71 -41.40 -37.46
C ILE A 5 -21.47 -40.81 -36.84
N PHE A 6 -20.29 -41.10 -37.44
CA PHE A 6 -19.02 -40.51 -36.97
C PHE A 6 -18.92 -39.01 -37.25
N LEU A 7 -19.49 -38.59 -38.42
CA LEU A 7 -19.54 -37.16 -38.78
C LEU A 7 -20.51 -36.37 -37.85
N LEU A 8 -21.63 -36.98 -37.46
CA LEU A 8 -22.63 -36.36 -36.58
C LEU A 8 -22.09 -36.23 -35.14
N LEU A 9 -21.33 -37.21 -34.64
CA LEU A 9 -20.68 -37.17 -33.34
C LEU A 9 -19.57 -36.11 -33.29
N PHE A 10 -18.83 -35.93 -34.40
CA PHE A 10 -17.76 -34.90 -34.46
C PHE A 10 -18.32 -33.47 -34.51
N VAL A 11 -19.46 -33.26 -35.15
CA VAL A 11 -20.15 -31.95 -35.20
C VAL A 11 -20.78 -31.61 -33.84
N CYS A 12 -21.33 -32.60 -33.10
CA CYS A 12 -21.85 -32.38 -31.75
C CYS A 12 -20.74 -32.04 -30.74
N CYS A 13 -19.56 -32.64 -30.83
CA CYS A 13 -18.42 -32.31 -29.96
C CYS A 13 -17.82 -30.92 -30.26
N ALA A 14 -17.87 -30.47 -31.53
CA ALA A 14 -17.42 -29.15 -31.91
C ALA A 14 -18.36 -28.02 -31.45
N ALA A 15 -19.64 -28.31 -31.22
CA ALA A 15 -20.64 -27.34 -30.74
C ALA A 15 -20.62 -27.14 -29.23
N LEU A 16 -20.03 -28.07 -28.45
CA LEU A 16 -19.93 -27.98 -26.98
C LEU A 16 -18.63 -27.35 -26.47
N GLY A 17 -17.72 -26.98 -27.36
CA GLY A 17 -16.39 -26.45 -27.05
C GLY A 17 -16.28 -24.92 -26.98
N ILE A 18 -17.37 -24.15 -27.15
CA ILE A 18 -17.29 -22.69 -27.25
C ILE A 18 -17.91 -21.98 -26.02
N SER A 19 -18.06 -22.65 -24.88
CA SER A 19 -18.34 -21.98 -23.61
C SER A 19 -17.08 -21.96 -22.75
N SER A 20 -16.00 -21.35 -23.28
CA SER A 20 -14.83 -21.04 -22.49
C SER A 20 -15.11 -19.76 -21.67
N CYS A 21 -15.21 -19.95 -20.39
CA CYS A 21 -15.17 -18.90 -19.37
C CYS A 21 -13.93 -18.02 -19.53
N GLY A 22 -14.07 -16.93 -20.26
CA GLY A 22 -13.10 -15.83 -20.34
C GLY A 22 -13.70 -14.54 -19.78
N ASP A 23 -14.29 -14.57 -18.57
CA ASP A 23 -15.30 -13.57 -18.18
C ASP A 23 -14.82 -12.48 -17.19
N SER A 24 -13.53 -12.41 -16.85
CA SER A 24 -13.11 -11.43 -15.82
C SER A 24 -12.41 -10.17 -16.36
N HIS A 25 -11.71 -10.24 -17.49
CA HIS A 25 -11.02 -9.07 -18.06
C HIS A 25 -11.85 -8.35 -19.14
N GLU A 26 -12.64 -9.05 -19.92
CA GLU A 26 -13.48 -8.44 -20.99
C GLU A 26 -14.72 -7.73 -20.45
N LYS A 27 -15.30 -8.14 -19.32
CA LYS A 27 -16.45 -7.44 -18.71
C LYS A 27 -16.12 -6.01 -18.30
N ARG A 28 -14.90 -5.73 -17.85
CA ARG A 28 -14.45 -4.34 -17.54
C ARG A 28 -14.27 -3.48 -18.79
N ALA A 29 -13.98 -4.07 -19.93
CA ALA A 29 -13.78 -3.34 -21.18
C ALA A 29 -15.10 -2.91 -21.85
N ARG A 30 -16.22 -3.52 -21.49
CA ARG A 30 -17.54 -3.33 -22.16
C ARG A 30 -18.57 -2.53 -21.37
N LEU A 31 -18.19 -1.88 -20.27
CA LEU A 31 -19.11 -0.92 -19.63
C LEU A 31 -19.51 0.15 -20.63
N SER A 32 -20.82 0.35 -20.80
CA SER A 32 -21.33 1.42 -21.65
C SER A 32 -20.79 2.79 -21.21
N LYS A 33 -20.70 3.74 -22.11
CA LYS A 33 -20.27 5.11 -21.78
C LYS A 33 -21.12 5.72 -20.64
N ALA A 34 -22.40 5.43 -20.65
CA ALA A 34 -23.34 5.89 -19.63
C ALA A 34 -23.06 5.25 -18.26
N GLU A 35 -22.73 3.96 -18.22
CA GLU A 35 -22.42 3.25 -16.99
C GLU A 35 -21.06 3.68 -16.39
N LYS A 36 -20.06 3.92 -17.25
CA LYS A 36 -18.80 4.53 -16.82
C LYS A 36 -19.02 5.92 -16.22
N ALA A 37 -19.80 6.76 -16.88
CA ALA A 37 -20.13 8.11 -16.36
C ALA A 37 -20.88 8.05 -15.03
N ARG A 38 -21.77 7.05 -14.83
CA ARG A 38 -22.48 6.83 -13.56
C ARG A 38 -21.51 6.41 -12.45
N LEU A 39 -20.63 5.45 -12.72
CA LEU A 39 -19.61 5.00 -11.77
C LEU A 39 -18.64 6.13 -11.40
N ASP A 40 -18.22 6.93 -12.36
CA ASP A 40 -17.37 8.10 -12.13
C ASP A 40 -18.08 9.18 -11.31
N SER A 41 -19.42 9.33 -11.45
CA SER A 41 -20.17 10.28 -10.65
C SER A 41 -20.34 9.81 -9.20
N ILE A 42 -20.57 8.52 -8.98
CA ILE A 42 -20.62 7.90 -7.65
C ILE A 42 -19.24 8.04 -6.98
N ASP A 43 -18.17 7.68 -7.68
CA ASP A 43 -16.81 7.81 -7.15
C ASP A 43 -16.45 9.27 -6.81
N ARG A 44 -16.89 10.23 -7.61
CA ARG A 44 -16.69 11.67 -7.29
C ARG A 44 -17.46 12.14 -6.06
N ALA A 45 -18.61 11.56 -5.79
CA ALA A 45 -19.44 11.91 -4.64
C ALA A 45 -19.00 11.20 -3.34
N SER A 46 -18.27 10.10 -3.44
CA SER A 46 -17.80 9.32 -2.29
C SER A 46 -16.68 10.04 -1.53
N PHE A 47 -16.57 9.75 -0.23
CA PHE A 47 -15.44 10.18 0.60
C PHE A 47 -14.28 9.18 0.44
N LYS A 48 -13.18 9.62 -0.16
CA LYS A 48 -12.03 8.75 -0.48
C LYS A 48 -10.96 8.85 0.61
N VAL A 49 -10.49 7.69 1.08
CA VAL A 49 -9.43 7.58 2.08
C VAL A 49 -8.26 6.79 1.51
N GLY A 50 -7.08 7.41 1.53
CA GLY A 50 -5.82 6.75 1.20
C GLY A 50 -5.36 5.85 2.35
N VAL A 51 -5.15 4.56 2.06
CA VAL A 51 -4.72 3.55 3.03
C VAL A 51 -3.51 2.78 2.53
N MET A 52 -2.72 2.27 3.47
CA MET A 52 -1.57 1.40 3.24
C MET A 52 -1.77 0.04 3.90
N PRO A 53 -1.02 -0.99 3.53
CA PRO A 53 -1.06 -2.30 4.18
C PRO A 53 -0.30 -2.28 5.51
N THR A 54 -0.72 -1.43 6.45
CA THR A 54 -0.10 -1.20 7.77
C THR A 54 -1.17 -1.24 8.87
N LEU A 55 -0.78 -1.61 10.10
CA LEU A 55 -1.74 -1.78 11.21
C LEU A 55 -2.45 -0.50 11.62
N ASP A 56 -1.84 0.66 11.41
CA ASP A 56 -2.47 1.95 11.64
C ASP A 56 -3.66 2.21 10.71
N CYS A 57 -3.69 1.56 9.53
CA CYS A 57 -4.83 1.57 8.62
C CYS A 57 -5.91 0.53 8.96
N LEU A 58 -5.61 -0.45 9.83
CA LEU A 58 -6.52 -1.55 10.13
C LEU A 58 -7.91 -1.10 10.57
N PRO A 59 -8.10 -0.10 11.45
CA PRO A 59 -9.44 0.34 11.84
C PRO A 59 -10.30 0.78 10.66
N VAL A 60 -9.72 1.46 9.68
CA VAL A 60 -10.42 1.93 8.47
C VAL A 60 -10.74 0.75 7.55
N LEU A 61 -9.80 -0.21 7.40
CA LEU A 61 -10.00 -1.43 6.62
C LEU A 61 -11.14 -2.28 7.20
N VAL A 62 -11.11 -2.53 8.52
CA VAL A 62 -12.14 -3.27 9.23
C VAL A 62 -13.49 -2.58 9.13
N ALA A 63 -13.55 -1.25 9.29
CA ALA A 63 -14.79 -0.49 9.16
C ALA A 63 -15.41 -0.66 7.76
N LYS A 64 -14.59 -0.75 6.70
CA LYS A 64 -15.08 -1.00 5.35
C LYS A 64 -15.56 -2.44 5.17
N ASP A 65 -14.78 -3.44 5.62
CA ASP A 65 -15.11 -4.86 5.46
C ASP A 65 -16.35 -5.27 6.24
N PHE A 66 -16.58 -4.67 7.41
CA PHE A 66 -17.77 -4.89 8.24
C PHE A 66 -18.94 -3.94 7.91
N HIS A 67 -18.85 -3.19 6.81
CA HIS A 67 -19.92 -2.27 6.36
C HIS A 67 -20.33 -1.22 7.41
N LEU A 68 -19.42 -0.82 8.33
CA LEU A 68 -19.73 0.14 9.38
C LEU A 68 -20.02 1.54 8.83
N PHE A 69 -19.43 1.91 7.71
CA PHE A 69 -19.72 3.18 7.04
C PHE A 69 -21.14 3.22 6.48
N ASP A 70 -21.61 2.07 5.97
CA ASP A 70 -22.95 1.94 5.40
C ASP A 70 -24.02 2.15 6.48
N THR A 71 -23.79 1.67 7.71
CA THR A 71 -24.69 1.88 8.86
C THR A 71 -24.80 3.34 9.27
N LEU A 72 -23.80 4.15 8.96
CA LEU A 72 -23.77 5.60 9.22
C LEU A 72 -24.25 6.42 8.02
N GLY A 73 -24.59 5.77 6.91
CA GLY A 73 -25.02 6.44 5.68
C GLY A 73 -23.89 7.21 4.98
N VAL A 74 -22.63 6.83 5.20
CA VAL A 74 -21.47 7.49 4.61
C VAL A 74 -20.85 6.57 3.54
N ASP A 75 -20.78 7.06 2.31
CA ASP A 75 -20.13 6.33 1.20
C ASP A 75 -18.61 6.58 1.22
N VAL A 76 -17.87 5.61 1.77
CA VAL A 76 -16.41 5.67 1.89
C VAL A 76 -15.74 4.72 0.91
N HIS A 77 -14.85 5.25 0.07
CA HIS A 77 -14.04 4.49 -0.87
C HIS A 77 -12.57 4.49 -0.43
N LEU A 78 -11.99 3.28 -0.28
CA LEU A 78 -10.58 3.15 0.07
C LEU A 78 -9.72 3.16 -1.19
N ARG A 79 -8.64 3.94 -1.14
CA ARG A 79 -7.59 3.99 -2.17
C ARG A 79 -6.32 3.37 -1.59
N HIS A 80 -5.94 2.22 -2.11
CA HIS A 80 -4.78 1.47 -1.62
C HIS A 80 -3.49 1.96 -2.27
N PHE A 81 -2.50 2.21 -1.44
CA PHE A 81 -1.15 2.61 -1.82
C PHE A 81 -0.12 1.71 -1.13
N ASN A 82 1.06 1.57 -1.71
CA ASN A 82 2.18 0.84 -1.12
C ASN A 82 3.29 1.77 -0.61
N ALA A 83 3.17 3.06 -0.93
CA ALA A 83 4.12 4.07 -0.51
C ALA A 83 3.39 5.27 0.11
N GLN A 84 3.86 5.71 1.28
CA GLN A 84 3.27 6.86 1.96
C GLN A 84 3.31 8.15 1.13
N MET A 85 4.36 8.31 0.29
CA MET A 85 4.46 9.46 -0.62
C MET A 85 3.30 9.54 -1.60
N ASP A 86 2.77 8.39 -2.03
CA ASP A 86 1.64 8.36 -2.97
C ASP A 86 0.34 8.75 -2.26
N CYS A 87 0.16 8.34 -0.99
CA CYS A 87 -0.92 8.82 -0.14
C CYS A 87 -0.88 10.35 0.01
N ASP A 88 0.28 10.92 0.35
CA ASP A 88 0.45 12.35 0.51
C ASP A 88 0.19 13.12 -0.79
N THR A 89 0.68 12.57 -1.91
CA THR A 89 0.45 13.15 -3.23
C THR A 89 -1.02 13.09 -3.62
N ALA A 90 -1.72 11.99 -3.28
CA ALA A 90 -3.14 11.88 -3.51
C ALA A 90 -3.94 12.89 -2.68
N LEU A 91 -3.55 13.10 -1.41
CA LEU A 91 -4.18 14.06 -0.50
C LEU A 91 -3.96 15.52 -0.97
N THR A 92 -2.72 15.89 -1.28
CA THR A 92 -2.39 17.25 -1.73
C THR A 92 -3.02 17.60 -3.07
N ASN A 93 -3.18 16.61 -3.97
CA ASN A 93 -3.85 16.75 -5.25
C ASN A 93 -5.38 16.56 -5.17
N LYS A 94 -5.94 16.46 -3.97
CA LYS A 94 -7.38 16.28 -3.73
C LYS A 94 -7.97 15.06 -4.46
N ARG A 95 -7.19 14.01 -4.62
CA ARG A 95 -7.64 12.71 -5.14
C ARG A 95 -8.22 11.82 -4.04
N VAL A 96 -7.90 12.12 -2.78
CA VAL A 96 -8.50 11.56 -1.58
C VAL A 96 -8.78 12.71 -0.60
N GLU A 97 -9.82 12.57 0.20
CA GLU A 97 -10.25 13.54 1.21
C GLU A 97 -9.57 13.28 2.56
N GLY A 98 -9.12 12.05 2.80
CA GLY A 98 -8.39 11.64 4.00
C GLY A 98 -7.26 10.68 3.70
N SER A 99 -6.31 10.56 4.60
CA SER A 99 -5.22 9.58 4.54
C SER A 99 -4.70 9.27 5.93
N VAL A 100 -4.26 8.04 6.13
CA VAL A 100 -3.47 7.68 7.32
C VAL A 100 -2.02 8.05 7.05
N THR A 101 -1.40 8.81 7.96
CA THR A 101 -0.02 9.31 7.79
C THR A 101 0.69 9.46 9.13
N ASP A 102 2.01 9.53 9.10
CA ASP A 102 2.80 9.84 10.29
C ASP A 102 2.91 11.36 10.56
N LEU A 103 3.20 11.72 11.83
CA LEU A 103 3.26 13.11 12.26
C LEU A 103 4.37 13.93 11.58
N VAL A 104 5.50 13.31 11.21
CA VAL A 104 6.61 14.00 10.51
C VAL A 104 6.16 14.45 9.13
N ARG A 105 5.48 13.57 8.40
CA ARG A 105 4.94 13.88 7.09
C ARG A 105 3.78 14.88 7.18
N ALA A 106 2.91 14.70 8.15
CA ALA A 106 1.80 15.62 8.39
C ALA A 106 2.30 17.05 8.68
N ALA A 107 3.28 17.20 9.57
CA ALA A 107 3.91 18.49 9.86
C ALA A 107 4.55 19.10 8.60
N ARG A 108 5.22 18.28 7.78
CA ARG A 108 5.80 18.73 6.51
C ARG A 108 4.74 19.19 5.51
N LEU A 109 3.61 18.51 5.40
CA LEU A 109 2.52 18.94 4.53
C LEU A 109 1.92 20.27 5.00
N GLN A 110 1.72 20.43 6.31
CA GLN A 110 1.25 21.68 6.89
C GLN A 110 2.24 22.84 6.65
N SER A 111 3.55 22.59 6.81
CA SER A 111 4.57 23.63 6.52
C SER A 111 4.59 24.07 5.07
N LYS A 112 4.08 23.24 4.15
CA LYS A 112 3.90 23.57 2.73
C LYS A 112 2.54 24.19 2.40
N GLY A 113 1.73 24.50 3.43
CA GLY A 113 0.44 25.16 3.28
C GLY A 113 -0.75 24.24 3.13
N THR A 114 -0.58 22.90 3.23
CA THR A 114 -1.72 21.98 3.21
C THR A 114 -2.46 22.08 4.55
N LYS A 115 -3.74 22.46 4.51
CA LYS A 115 -4.58 22.51 5.71
C LYS A 115 -5.01 21.09 6.07
N LEU A 116 -4.63 20.61 7.26
CA LEU A 116 -4.93 19.27 7.76
C LEU A 116 -5.65 19.36 9.09
N THR A 117 -6.58 18.42 9.30
CA THR A 117 -7.19 18.12 10.60
C THR A 117 -6.88 16.67 10.96
N PHE A 118 -6.72 16.38 12.25
CA PHE A 118 -6.38 15.06 12.77
C PHE A 118 -7.50 14.53 13.64
N PRO A 119 -8.57 13.95 13.05
CA PRO A 119 -9.73 13.49 13.81
C PRO A 119 -9.46 12.23 14.63
N ILE A 120 -8.49 11.40 14.22
CA ILE A 120 -8.20 10.10 14.84
C ILE A 120 -6.69 9.97 15.04
N ALA A 121 -6.28 9.56 16.25
CA ALA A 121 -4.91 9.16 16.55
C ALA A 121 -4.81 7.63 16.45
N THR A 122 -3.76 7.14 15.79
CA THR A 122 -3.40 5.73 15.76
C THR A 122 -2.08 5.52 16.51
N PHE A 123 -1.89 4.31 17.07
CA PHE A 123 -0.69 3.97 17.82
C PHE A 123 0.14 2.98 17.01
N ALA A 124 0.78 3.47 15.96
CA ALA A 124 1.75 2.69 15.22
C ALA A 124 3.15 2.86 15.81
N TYR A 125 3.93 1.79 15.79
CA TYR A 125 5.35 1.85 16.12
C TYR A 125 6.16 1.20 15.01
N TRP A 126 7.39 1.66 14.87
CA TRP A 126 8.33 1.16 13.88
C TRP A 126 9.45 0.40 14.56
N GLN A 127 9.92 -0.63 13.90
CA GLN A 127 11.02 -1.45 14.36
C GLN A 127 12.17 -1.37 13.36
N ILE A 128 13.40 -1.36 13.87
CA ILE A 128 14.59 -1.61 13.07
C ILE A 128 14.76 -3.11 13.00
N ILE A 129 14.57 -3.66 11.80
CA ILE A 129 14.69 -5.09 11.54
C ILE A 129 15.94 -5.31 10.69
N SER A 130 16.81 -6.22 11.11
CA SER A 130 18.01 -6.58 10.37
C SER A 130 17.91 -7.99 9.82
N ASN A 131 18.60 -8.25 8.69
CA ASN A 131 18.75 -9.60 8.22
C ASN A 131 19.82 -10.34 9.04
N LYS A 132 19.71 -11.67 9.10
CA LYS A 132 20.63 -12.51 9.89
C LYS A 132 22.09 -12.42 9.42
N ARG A 133 22.34 -12.16 8.14
CA ARG A 133 23.69 -12.06 7.57
C ARG A 133 24.43 -10.80 8.04
N SER A 134 23.72 -9.73 8.26
CA SER A 134 24.29 -8.45 8.71
C SER A 134 24.77 -8.49 10.16
N ARG A 135 24.34 -9.51 10.94
CA ARG A 135 24.73 -9.72 12.36
C ARG A 135 24.54 -8.48 13.22
N ILE A 136 23.47 -7.73 12.99
CA ILE A 136 23.10 -6.56 13.76
C ILE A 136 22.17 -7.01 14.87
N SER A 137 22.64 -6.93 16.12
CA SER A 137 21.84 -7.18 17.33
C SER A 137 21.75 -5.93 18.23
N GLU A 138 22.61 -4.94 17.95
CA GLU A 138 22.67 -3.67 18.67
C GLU A 138 22.82 -2.50 17.70
N LEU A 139 22.31 -1.33 18.07
CA LEU A 139 22.34 -0.14 17.21
C LEU A 139 23.76 0.28 16.78
N LYS A 140 24.77 0.08 17.63
CA LYS A 140 26.19 0.38 17.30
C LYS A 140 26.69 -0.39 16.10
N GLN A 141 26.12 -1.58 15.82
CA GLN A 141 26.49 -2.42 14.70
C GLN A 141 25.89 -1.97 13.36
N LEU A 142 25.09 -0.91 13.37
CA LEU A 142 24.67 -0.20 12.14
C LEU A 142 25.83 0.56 11.48
N SER A 143 26.97 0.74 12.16
CA SER A 143 28.17 1.36 11.61
C SER A 143 28.60 0.69 10.29
N ASP A 144 28.76 1.49 9.22
CA ASP A 144 29.10 1.00 7.86
C ASP A 144 28.03 0.05 7.27
N LYS A 145 26.76 0.27 7.60
CA LYS A 145 25.61 -0.53 7.14
C LYS A 145 24.60 0.29 6.37
N MET A 146 23.82 -0.37 5.51
CA MET A 146 22.71 0.21 4.79
C MET A 146 21.39 0.01 5.55
N ILE A 147 20.69 1.11 5.82
CA ILE A 147 19.35 1.08 6.43
C ILE A 147 18.32 1.70 5.47
N ALA A 148 17.26 0.93 5.16
CA ALA A 148 16.22 1.43 4.29
C ALA A 148 15.15 2.21 5.08
N ILE A 149 14.84 3.39 4.58
CA ILE A 149 13.91 4.35 5.18
C ILE A 149 13.03 4.99 4.09
N THR A 150 12.04 5.77 4.50
CA THR A 150 11.39 6.77 3.63
C THR A 150 11.81 8.16 4.11
N ARG A 151 12.46 8.94 3.26
CA ARG A 151 12.89 10.30 3.62
C ARG A 151 11.71 11.17 4.04
N TYR A 152 11.97 12.03 5.00
CA TYR A 152 11.00 12.99 5.54
C TYR A 152 9.75 12.32 6.14
N SER A 153 9.90 11.18 6.76
CA SER A 153 8.87 10.43 7.46
C SER A 153 9.31 10.07 8.86
N ALA A 154 8.43 9.44 9.62
CA ALA A 154 8.78 8.90 10.94
C ALA A 154 9.98 7.94 10.85
N THR A 155 10.11 7.13 9.79
CA THR A 155 11.22 6.19 9.64
C THR A 155 12.56 6.90 9.47
N ASP A 156 12.62 8.03 8.75
CA ASP A 156 13.83 8.85 8.64
C ASP A 156 14.21 9.50 9.97
N TYR A 157 13.22 10.08 10.64
CA TYR A 157 13.40 10.71 11.94
C TYR A 157 13.88 9.72 13.02
N LEU A 158 13.24 8.56 13.11
CA LEU A 158 13.59 7.50 14.06
C LEU A 158 14.95 6.88 13.75
N ALA A 159 15.29 6.68 12.47
CA ALA A 159 16.63 6.25 12.08
C ALA A 159 17.70 7.25 12.52
N THR A 160 17.44 8.54 12.33
CA THR A 160 18.35 9.61 12.80
C THR A 160 18.54 9.54 14.31
N LEU A 161 17.46 9.49 15.09
CA LEU A 161 17.54 9.38 16.55
C LEU A 161 18.31 8.14 17.00
N ALA A 162 18.04 6.98 16.38
CA ALA A 162 18.71 5.73 16.72
C ALA A 162 20.23 5.80 16.43
N ILE A 163 20.61 6.34 15.27
CA ILE A 163 22.01 6.49 14.87
C ILE A 163 22.73 7.49 15.79
N ASP A 164 22.12 8.66 16.02
CA ASP A 164 22.72 9.70 16.87
C ASP A 164 22.88 9.25 18.32
N SER A 165 22.00 8.38 18.83
CA SER A 165 22.08 7.87 20.20
C SER A 165 23.30 6.98 20.46
N VAL A 166 23.88 6.38 19.44
CA VAL A 166 24.98 5.40 19.58
C VAL A 166 26.31 5.89 19.03
N HIS A 167 26.33 7.01 18.30
CA HIS A 167 27.54 7.59 17.71
C HIS A 167 28.42 6.53 17.00
N PRO A 168 27.94 5.91 15.90
CA PRO A 168 28.66 4.85 15.24
C PRO A 168 30.01 5.34 14.72
N LYS A 169 31.02 4.47 14.69
CA LYS A 169 32.37 4.80 14.23
C LYS A 169 32.42 5.25 12.77
N TYR A 170 31.59 4.64 11.92
CA TYR A 170 31.49 4.93 10.49
C TYR A 170 30.04 5.32 10.16
N ASP A 171 29.88 5.98 9.03
CA ASP A 171 28.57 6.43 8.56
C ASP A 171 27.58 5.28 8.36
N VAL A 172 26.32 5.55 8.65
CA VAL A 172 25.20 4.66 8.35
C VAL A 172 24.54 5.14 7.06
N TYR A 173 24.50 4.29 6.03
CA TYR A 173 23.97 4.66 4.73
C TYR A 173 22.46 4.54 4.70
N ARG A 174 21.76 5.67 4.70
CA ARG A 174 20.30 5.73 4.65
C ARG A 174 19.82 5.67 3.21
N VAL A 175 19.21 4.56 2.83
CA VAL A 175 18.70 4.28 1.49
C VAL A 175 17.20 4.56 1.43
N GLN A 176 16.78 5.41 0.50
CA GLN A 176 15.36 5.72 0.33
C GLN A 176 14.65 4.65 -0.47
N ILE A 177 13.74 3.92 0.19
CA ILE A 177 12.86 2.92 -0.42
C ILE A 177 11.44 3.19 0.08
N ASN A 178 10.59 3.74 -0.78
CA ASN A 178 9.27 4.24 -0.39
C ASN A 178 8.22 3.15 -0.24
N ASP A 179 8.25 2.13 -1.11
CA ASP A 179 7.33 0.99 -1.07
C ASP A 179 7.72 0.04 0.05
N VAL A 180 6.79 -0.19 1.00
CA VAL A 180 7.03 -1.03 2.18
C VAL A 180 7.25 -2.50 1.83
N ASN A 181 6.58 -3.00 0.78
CA ASN A 181 6.73 -4.39 0.34
C ASN A 181 8.07 -4.60 -0.36
N ILE A 182 8.54 -3.63 -1.14
CA ILE A 182 9.88 -3.66 -1.75
C ILE A 182 10.93 -3.61 -0.66
N ARG A 183 10.76 -2.77 0.36
CA ARG A 183 11.69 -2.67 1.50
C ARG A 183 11.83 -4.00 2.23
N LEU A 184 10.70 -4.68 2.51
CA LEU A 184 10.72 -6.02 3.10
C LEU A 184 11.43 -7.04 2.20
N LYS A 185 11.11 -7.06 0.90
CA LYS A 185 11.76 -7.97 -0.06
C LYS A 185 13.27 -7.77 -0.13
N MET A 186 13.75 -6.53 -0.14
CA MET A 186 15.19 -6.22 -0.16
C MET A 186 15.88 -6.70 1.12
N LEU A 187 15.24 -6.60 2.27
CA LEU A 187 15.76 -7.18 3.51
C LEU A 187 15.88 -8.72 3.40
N LEU A 188 14.81 -9.38 2.95
CA LEU A 188 14.77 -10.84 2.80
C LEU A 188 15.78 -11.36 1.78
N ASN A 189 16.02 -10.60 0.72
CA ASN A 189 17.03 -10.91 -0.31
C ASN A 189 18.46 -10.56 0.12
N ASN A 190 18.67 -10.01 1.32
CA ASN A 190 19.95 -9.50 1.82
C ASN A 190 20.56 -8.37 0.96
N GLU A 191 19.72 -7.58 0.33
CA GLU A 191 20.10 -6.37 -0.42
C GLU A 191 20.19 -5.14 0.50
N MET A 192 19.56 -5.20 1.69
CA MET A 192 19.66 -4.23 2.77
C MET A 192 20.12 -4.91 4.06
N ASP A 193 20.95 -4.23 4.85
CA ASP A 193 21.40 -4.72 6.14
C ASP A 193 20.30 -4.59 7.20
N ALA A 194 19.58 -3.47 7.17
CA ALA A 194 18.48 -3.19 8.07
C ALA A 194 17.39 -2.36 7.36
N VAL A 195 16.21 -2.40 7.91
CA VAL A 195 15.06 -1.61 7.44
C VAL A 195 14.25 -1.11 8.63
N LEU A 196 13.55 0.01 8.47
CA LEU A 196 12.46 0.39 9.39
C LEU A 196 11.13 -0.01 8.76
N LEU A 197 10.41 -0.84 9.47
CA LEU A 197 9.06 -1.28 9.10
C LEU A 197 8.14 -1.18 10.32
N SER A 198 6.85 -1.11 10.05
CA SER A 198 5.78 -1.31 11.02
C SER A 198 5.10 -2.63 10.71
N GLU A 199 4.33 -3.16 11.64
CA GLU A 199 3.53 -4.34 11.33
C GLU A 199 2.46 -4.03 10.26
N PRO A 200 2.04 -5.03 9.47
CA PRO A 200 2.36 -6.47 9.55
C PRO A 200 3.55 -6.92 8.67
N GLN A 201 4.46 -6.04 8.26
CA GLN A 201 5.62 -6.38 7.41
C GLN A 201 6.67 -7.22 8.13
#